data_eced475a3dd5af1341c98d53de0fb17a
#
_entry.id   eced475a3dd5af1341c98d53de0fb17a
#
_cell.length_a   1.000
_cell.length_b   1.000
_cell.length_c   1.000
_cell.angle_alpha   90.00
_cell.angle_beta   90.00
_cell.angle_gamma   90.00
#
_symmetry.space_group_name_H-M   'P 1'
#
loop_
_entity.id
_entity.type
_entity.pdbx_description
1 polymer ?
#
loop_
_entity_poly.entity_id
_entity_poly.type
_entity_poly.pdbx_seq_one_letter_code
_entity_poly.pdbx_strand_id
1 'polypeptide(L)'
;MKKILLAALTLMGTMLGNWELRADEGMWLIQDINSALEKKMQERGLKLSAGEIYNADAQGSTVSDAIVSLGFYCTGSIISDQGLLITNHHCAYSDVFALSTPEHNYLEEGYWAVRSDQELPIPDKQVFFLKKVLDVTAEVANLRADLQKKNQPCGMRRISNIMEKKYKAETGKEAYLNSMWAGEKYYMALYDVYEDLRLVAAPPVSVAAFGGDTDNWEWPQQKCDFAMYRVYMSPDGKPASYSKDNVPLKPLRKLDISLDGYKPGDYTMVIGYPGRTNRYASSLETDYQERVTLPIANELRRNQMEIMRRWMDADPAVWLKYSDTFFGLSNIGEMQEGEAACLKRFGVKAIKKSEEKDLQAWIEADPARKARWGSLMSDLQKMYDETESVERNKAYFRETFFRGTIIGRTIMRMNSARGKFKPMKKYLMRGVSETDPRVERDLLEYSVSQYFTNIDTSLFGPYQRELSAKFGTDFKAMTDYIWAGTMVASREKAEAFNDPAQFNDDRLKKLLLDVSI
;
A
#
# COMPACT_ATOMS: atom_id res chain seq x y z
N MET A 1 44.39 16.32 -39.36
CA MET A 1 43.82 17.04 -38.20
C MET A 1 42.42 16.58 -37.86
N LYS A 2 41.41 16.52 -38.74
CA LYS A 2 40.03 16.05 -38.39
C LYS A 2 39.94 14.63 -37.87
N LYS A 3 40.75 13.68 -38.34
CA LYS A 3 40.78 12.28 -37.87
C LYS A 3 41.40 12.11 -36.46
N ILE A 4 42.34 12.99 -36.10
CA ILE A 4 42.97 12.98 -34.76
C ILE A 4 42.01 13.65 -33.75
N LEU A 5 41.22 14.64 -34.14
CA LEU A 5 40.20 15.25 -33.28
C LEU A 5 39.04 14.28 -33.00
N LEU A 6 38.64 13.48 -34.00
CA LEU A 6 37.60 12.46 -33.82
C LEU A 6 38.08 11.32 -32.91
N ALA A 7 39.33 10.89 -33.05
CA ALA A 7 39.92 9.88 -32.18
C ALA A 7 40.10 10.40 -30.74
N ALA A 8 40.46 11.67 -30.54
CA ALA A 8 40.54 12.28 -29.20
C ALA A 8 39.18 12.47 -28.55
N LEU A 9 38.12 12.79 -29.32
CA LEU A 9 36.74 12.87 -28.83
C LEU A 9 36.19 11.47 -28.47
N THR A 10 36.54 10.44 -29.24
CA THR A 10 36.13 9.06 -28.93
C THR A 10 36.90 8.53 -27.71
N LEU A 11 38.19 8.87 -27.54
CA LEU A 11 38.96 8.49 -26.34
C LEU A 11 38.52 9.28 -25.09
N MET A 12 38.10 10.55 -25.20
CA MET A 12 37.49 11.30 -24.11
C MET A 12 36.11 10.74 -23.72
N GLY A 13 35.33 10.26 -24.69
CA GLY A 13 34.06 9.57 -24.43
C GLY A 13 34.19 8.24 -23.69
N THR A 14 35.34 7.56 -23.84
CA THR A 14 35.62 6.27 -23.13
C THR A 14 36.33 6.48 -21.79
N MET A 15 36.87 7.69 -21.51
CA MET A 15 37.43 8.04 -20.20
C MET A 15 36.46 8.78 -19.29
N LEU A 16 35.27 9.16 -19.77
CA LEU A 16 34.13 9.37 -18.88
C LEU A 16 33.75 7.97 -18.40
N GLY A 17 34.46 7.51 -17.38
CA GLY A 17 34.20 6.21 -16.76
C GLY A 17 32.70 6.10 -16.54
N ASN A 18 32.13 4.95 -16.85
CA ASN A 18 30.81 4.56 -16.41
C ASN A 18 30.74 4.78 -14.90
N TRP A 19 30.39 5.99 -14.49
CA TRP A 19 29.86 6.24 -13.18
C TRP A 19 28.48 5.59 -13.21
N GLU A 20 28.47 4.25 -13.06
CA GLU A 20 27.27 3.56 -12.71
C GLU A 20 26.80 4.21 -11.43
N LEU A 21 25.77 5.04 -11.53
CA LEU A 21 24.97 5.48 -10.39
C LEU A 21 24.31 4.21 -9.83
N ARG A 22 25.07 3.44 -9.08
CA ARG A 22 24.56 2.31 -8.31
C ARG A 22 23.98 2.89 -7.04
N ALA A 23 22.67 3.00 -6.98
CA ALA A 23 22.00 3.10 -5.70
C ALA A 23 22.40 1.87 -4.88
N ASP A 24 22.86 2.08 -3.65
CA ASP A 24 23.21 0.99 -2.77
C ASP A 24 21.97 0.18 -2.44
N GLU A 25 22.05 -1.11 -2.67
CA GLU A 25 20.97 -2.00 -2.33
C GLU A 25 20.82 -2.13 -0.81
N GLY A 26 19.59 -2.20 -0.38
CA GLY A 26 19.22 -2.51 1.00
C GLY A 26 18.03 -1.66 1.46
N MET A 27 17.14 -2.32 2.15
CA MET A 27 16.09 -1.69 2.95
C MET A 27 16.27 -2.25 4.35
N TRP A 28 16.88 -1.43 5.23
CA TRP A 28 17.32 -1.88 6.53
C TRP A 28 16.29 -1.48 7.58
N LEU A 29 15.97 -2.39 8.51
CA LEU A 29 15.22 -2.04 9.69
C LEU A 29 16.13 -1.19 10.61
N ILE A 30 15.63 -0.06 11.09
CA ILE A 30 16.45 0.89 11.85
C ILE A 30 17.05 0.30 13.14
N GLN A 31 16.33 -0.65 13.76
CA GLN A 31 16.83 -1.38 14.94
C GLN A 31 17.90 -2.43 14.60
N ASP A 32 18.06 -2.78 13.34
CA ASP A 32 19.03 -3.79 12.88
C ASP A 32 20.31 -3.14 12.30
N ILE A 33 20.45 -1.82 12.39
CA ILE A 33 21.69 -1.12 12.03
C ILE A 33 22.76 -1.49 13.06
N ASN A 34 23.46 -2.58 12.78
CA ASN A 34 24.56 -3.08 13.60
C ASN A 34 25.88 -2.41 13.20
N SER A 35 26.94 -2.66 13.99
CA SER A 35 28.25 -2.05 13.78
C SER A 35 28.85 -2.27 12.39
N ALA A 36 28.57 -3.41 11.75
CA ALA A 36 29.07 -3.69 10.41
C ALA A 36 28.35 -2.87 9.33
N LEU A 37 27.02 -2.69 9.47
CA LEU A 37 26.23 -1.86 8.58
C LEU A 37 26.53 -0.37 8.81
N GLU A 38 26.57 0.06 10.07
CA GLU A 38 26.95 1.42 10.46
C GLU A 38 28.30 1.81 9.84
N LYS A 39 29.31 0.94 9.96
CA LYS A 39 30.63 1.16 9.35
C LYS A 39 30.54 1.36 7.83
N LYS A 40 29.76 0.52 7.12
CA LYS A 40 29.55 0.67 5.66
C LYS A 40 28.88 2.00 5.32
N MET A 41 27.89 2.42 6.10
CA MET A 41 27.20 3.70 5.91
C MET A 41 28.16 4.88 6.17
N GLN A 42 29.03 4.79 7.19
CA GLN A 42 30.04 5.79 7.51
C GLN A 42 31.15 5.88 6.45
N GLU A 43 31.59 4.74 5.91
CA GLU A 43 32.53 4.68 4.78
C GLU A 43 31.99 5.41 3.53
N ARG A 44 30.66 5.54 3.42
CA ARG A 44 29.97 6.28 2.36
C ARG A 44 29.59 7.71 2.72
N GLY A 45 29.96 8.17 3.90
CA GLY A 45 29.81 9.55 4.33
C GLY A 45 28.75 9.81 5.39
N LEU A 46 28.08 8.79 5.94
CA LEU A 46 27.21 8.96 7.11
C LEU A 46 28.03 9.51 8.28
N LYS A 47 27.56 10.60 8.88
CA LYS A 47 28.21 11.22 10.04
C LYS A 47 27.56 10.85 11.38
N LEU A 48 26.37 10.24 11.32
CA LEU A 48 25.62 9.82 12.49
C LEU A 48 26.02 8.41 12.90
N SER A 49 25.91 8.11 14.19
CA SER A 49 25.93 6.74 14.70
C SER A 49 24.54 6.08 14.55
N ALA A 50 24.50 4.76 14.60
CA ALA A 50 23.25 4.01 14.63
C ALA A 50 22.35 4.45 15.80
N GLY A 51 22.95 4.73 16.96
CA GLY A 51 22.23 5.20 18.16
C GLY A 51 21.65 6.61 18.03
N GLU A 52 22.22 7.48 17.19
CA GLU A 52 21.65 8.79 16.87
C GLU A 52 20.50 8.69 15.86
N ILE A 53 20.51 7.65 15.01
CA ILE A 53 19.41 7.37 14.10
C ILE A 53 18.22 6.78 14.85
N TYR A 54 18.44 5.73 15.62
CA TYR A 54 17.42 5.07 16.43
C TYR A 54 18.05 4.43 17.69
N ASN A 55 17.46 4.72 18.84
CA ASN A 55 17.80 4.04 20.09
C ASN A 55 16.55 4.00 20.98
N ALA A 56 16.01 2.80 21.17
CA ALA A 56 14.80 2.56 21.98
C ALA A 56 14.97 2.95 23.48
N ASP A 57 16.20 3.01 23.97
CA ASP A 57 16.55 3.28 25.37
C ASP A 57 17.29 4.62 25.52
N ALA A 58 17.29 5.47 24.47
CA ALA A 58 17.94 6.78 24.52
C ALA A 58 17.32 7.67 25.59
N GLN A 59 18.17 8.37 26.33
CA GLN A 59 17.73 9.43 27.25
C GLN A 59 17.49 10.77 26.54
N GLY A 60 17.85 10.86 25.27
CA GLY A 60 17.66 12.01 24.39
C GLY A 60 16.82 11.66 23.16
N SER A 61 16.73 12.61 22.24
CA SER A 61 16.02 12.41 20.97
C SER A 61 16.93 11.82 19.90
N THR A 62 16.37 10.97 19.05
CA THR A 62 17.01 10.40 17.86
C THR A 62 16.37 10.96 16.58
N VAL A 63 16.99 10.72 15.42
CA VAL A 63 16.42 11.14 14.13
C VAL A 63 15.03 10.50 13.91
N SER A 64 14.86 9.25 14.35
CA SER A 64 13.59 8.54 14.20
C SER A 64 12.42 9.18 14.97
N ASP A 65 12.66 9.97 16.01
CA ASP A 65 11.61 10.69 16.73
C ASP A 65 10.95 11.82 15.90
N ALA A 66 11.60 12.27 14.83
CA ALA A 66 11.03 13.22 13.89
C ALA A 66 10.29 12.55 12.72
N ILE A 67 10.36 11.23 12.59
CA ILE A 67 9.77 10.47 11.50
C ILE A 67 8.51 9.76 11.99
N VAL A 68 7.41 9.97 11.28
CA VAL A 68 6.11 9.45 11.69
C VAL A 68 5.45 8.64 10.59
N SER A 69 4.60 7.70 10.99
CA SER A 69 3.71 7.01 10.06
C SER A 69 2.34 7.67 10.04
N LEU A 70 1.83 7.92 8.85
CA LEU A 70 0.46 8.36 8.61
C LEU A 70 -0.39 7.12 8.30
N GLY A 71 -0.89 6.45 9.34
CA GLY A 71 -1.75 5.27 9.19
C GLY A 71 -1.10 4.08 8.49
N PHE A 72 0.23 3.96 8.50
CA PHE A 72 1.04 2.91 7.85
C PHE A 72 0.94 2.85 6.31
N TYR A 73 0.43 3.91 5.66
CA TYR A 73 0.43 4.01 4.20
C TYR A 73 1.37 5.10 3.67
N CYS A 74 1.76 6.06 4.52
CA CYS A 74 2.68 7.14 4.17
C CYS A 74 3.60 7.49 5.33
N THR A 75 4.69 8.16 5.00
CA THR A 75 5.64 8.74 5.96
C THR A 75 5.47 10.24 6.03
N GLY A 76 5.58 10.81 7.23
CA GLY A 76 5.71 12.24 7.45
C GLY A 76 6.96 12.56 8.25
N SER A 77 7.41 13.81 8.17
CA SER A 77 8.54 14.33 8.94
C SER A 77 8.15 15.58 9.71
N ILE A 78 8.48 15.62 10.98
CA ILE A 78 8.29 16.82 11.80
C ILE A 78 9.39 17.83 11.48
N ILE A 79 9.00 19.05 11.10
CA ILE A 79 9.91 20.09 10.62
C ILE A 79 9.85 21.39 11.45
N SER A 80 9.09 21.42 12.54
CA SER A 80 9.06 22.59 13.45
C SER A 80 8.90 22.18 14.91
N ASP A 81 9.24 23.09 15.81
CA ASP A 81 9.03 22.94 17.26
C ASP A 81 7.55 23.03 17.68
N GLN A 82 6.65 23.26 16.73
CA GLN A 82 5.21 23.36 16.93
C GLN A 82 4.46 22.28 16.14
N GLY A 83 5.03 21.11 15.97
CA GLY A 83 4.38 19.95 15.39
C GLY A 83 4.00 20.07 13.92
N LEU A 84 4.63 21.00 13.15
CA LEU A 84 4.41 21.06 11.71
C LEU A 84 5.03 19.82 11.07
N LEU A 85 4.22 19.11 10.30
CA LEU A 85 4.56 17.86 9.64
C LEU A 85 4.48 18.06 8.13
N ILE A 86 5.53 17.65 7.41
CA ILE A 86 5.53 17.60 5.94
C ILE A 86 5.40 16.16 5.45
N THR A 87 4.62 15.95 4.41
CA THR A 87 4.47 14.67 3.71
C THR A 87 4.25 14.93 2.22
N ASN A 88 3.99 13.89 1.42
CA ASN A 88 3.64 14.04 0.01
C ASN A 88 2.18 14.49 -0.17
N HIS A 89 1.91 15.25 -1.24
CA HIS A 89 0.54 15.64 -1.59
C HIS A 89 -0.33 14.42 -1.90
N HIS A 90 0.18 13.44 -2.63
CA HIS A 90 -0.58 12.21 -2.91
C HIS A 90 -0.97 11.45 -1.65
N CYS A 91 -0.25 11.58 -0.53
CA CYS A 91 -0.63 11.04 0.77
C CYS A 91 -1.77 11.82 1.44
N ALA A 92 -1.92 13.08 1.07
CA ALA A 92 -2.96 13.97 1.58
C ALA A 92 -4.17 14.05 0.63
N TYR A 93 -4.08 13.49 -0.56
CA TYR A 93 -5.09 13.65 -1.61
C TYR A 93 -6.51 13.36 -1.13
N SER A 94 -6.73 12.20 -0.52
CA SER A 94 -8.06 11.81 -0.02
C SER A 94 -8.56 12.71 1.12
N ASP A 95 -7.66 13.30 1.92
CA ASP A 95 -8.05 14.25 2.98
C ASP A 95 -8.47 15.59 2.38
N VAL A 96 -7.68 16.11 1.44
CA VAL A 96 -8.00 17.35 0.71
C VAL A 96 -9.29 17.19 -0.08
N PHE A 97 -9.48 16.03 -0.73
CA PHE A 97 -10.73 15.67 -1.39
C PHE A 97 -11.93 15.69 -0.42
N ALA A 98 -11.80 15.05 0.74
CA ALA A 98 -12.87 14.96 1.74
C ALA A 98 -13.24 16.33 2.36
N LEU A 99 -12.31 17.28 2.37
CA LEU A 99 -12.52 18.65 2.82
C LEU A 99 -13.06 19.57 1.72
N SER A 100 -12.98 19.16 0.46
CA SER A 100 -13.45 19.94 -0.69
C SER A 100 -14.98 19.91 -0.79
N THR A 101 -15.54 21.03 -1.23
CA THR A 101 -16.96 21.17 -1.57
C THR A 101 -17.08 21.74 -2.99
N PRO A 102 -18.28 21.73 -3.59
CA PRO A 102 -18.48 22.40 -4.88
C PRO A 102 -18.13 23.90 -4.89
N GLU A 103 -18.26 24.57 -3.73
CA GLU A 103 -17.93 25.99 -3.56
C GLU A 103 -16.45 26.22 -3.28
N HIS A 104 -15.76 25.22 -2.72
CA HIS A 104 -14.34 25.28 -2.36
C HIS A 104 -13.65 23.96 -2.73
N ASN A 105 -13.20 23.86 -3.96
CA ASN A 105 -12.47 22.70 -4.45
C ASN A 105 -10.97 22.84 -4.14
N TYR A 106 -10.58 22.44 -2.93
CA TYR A 106 -9.18 22.54 -2.48
C TYR A 106 -8.19 21.66 -3.28
N LEU A 107 -8.67 20.66 -4.04
CA LEU A 107 -7.82 19.93 -4.97
C LEU A 107 -7.38 20.81 -6.15
N GLU A 108 -8.27 21.67 -6.65
CA GLU A 108 -7.99 22.56 -7.79
C GLU A 108 -7.40 23.90 -7.36
N GLU A 109 -7.87 24.44 -6.23
CA GLU A 109 -7.50 25.78 -5.73
C GLU A 109 -6.23 25.75 -4.87
N GLY A 110 -5.92 24.58 -4.27
CA GLY A 110 -4.99 24.47 -3.18
C GLY A 110 -5.56 24.99 -1.87
N TYR A 111 -4.86 24.72 -0.76
CA TYR A 111 -5.22 25.22 0.56
C TYR A 111 -4.01 25.73 1.32
N TRP A 112 -4.11 26.89 1.97
CA TRP A 112 -3.06 27.52 2.76
C TRP A 112 -3.64 28.20 3.99
N ALA A 113 -3.40 27.64 5.17
CA ALA A 113 -3.72 28.27 6.43
C ALA A 113 -2.65 29.32 6.78
N VAL A 114 -3.05 30.58 6.89
CA VAL A 114 -2.15 31.67 7.29
C VAL A 114 -2.03 31.75 8.81
N ARG A 115 -3.06 31.27 9.52
CA ARG A 115 -3.13 31.25 10.99
C ARG A 115 -3.64 29.91 11.46
N SER A 116 -3.33 29.55 12.71
CA SER A 116 -3.73 28.27 13.31
C SER A 116 -5.24 28.05 13.42
N ASP A 117 -6.02 29.14 13.52
CA ASP A 117 -7.49 29.08 13.53
C ASP A 117 -8.11 28.74 12.16
N GLN A 118 -7.30 28.77 11.10
CA GLN A 118 -7.67 28.37 9.74
C GLN A 118 -7.29 26.92 9.42
N GLU A 119 -6.49 26.26 10.26
CA GLU A 119 -6.08 24.88 10.01
C GLU A 119 -7.29 23.94 10.09
N LEU A 120 -7.48 23.11 9.05
CA LEU A 120 -8.67 22.29 8.90
C LEU A 120 -8.49 20.90 9.55
N PRO A 121 -9.30 20.54 10.56
CA PRO A 121 -9.24 19.24 11.19
C PRO A 121 -9.53 18.10 10.20
N ILE A 122 -8.74 17.03 10.25
CA ILE A 122 -8.95 15.83 9.45
C ILE A 122 -9.60 14.75 10.32
N PRO A 123 -10.86 14.39 10.09
CA PRO A 123 -11.53 13.35 10.86
C PRO A 123 -10.86 11.99 10.70
N ASP A 124 -10.80 11.23 11.80
CA ASP A 124 -10.34 9.83 11.82
C ASP A 124 -8.88 9.59 11.35
N LYS A 125 -8.10 10.66 11.14
CA LYS A 125 -6.68 10.53 10.77
C LYS A 125 -5.81 10.39 12.00
N GLN A 126 -4.86 9.45 11.93
CA GLN A 126 -3.94 9.17 13.03
C GLN A 126 -2.49 9.31 12.56
N VAL A 127 -1.63 9.81 13.46
CA VAL A 127 -0.19 9.84 13.27
C VAL A 127 0.51 9.06 14.37
N PHE A 128 1.46 8.22 13.96
CA PHE A 128 2.14 7.23 14.80
C PHE A 128 3.61 7.61 14.95
N PHE A 129 4.03 7.86 16.18
CA PHE A 129 5.41 8.10 16.57
C PHE A 129 6.00 6.82 17.14
N LEU A 130 6.97 6.22 16.44
CA LEU A 130 7.64 5.02 16.91
C LEU A 130 8.41 5.29 18.20
N LYS A 131 8.20 4.45 19.22
CA LYS A 131 8.90 4.54 20.51
C LYS A 131 9.85 3.38 20.73
N LYS A 132 9.43 2.17 20.43
CA LYS A 132 10.26 0.99 20.66
C LYS A 132 9.92 -0.12 19.69
N VAL A 133 10.94 -0.84 19.24
CA VAL A 133 10.81 -2.10 18.49
C VAL A 133 11.47 -3.21 19.29
N LEU A 134 10.76 -4.30 19.51
CA LEU A 134 11.20 -5.45 20.30
C LEU A 134 11.19 -6.70 19.44
N ASP A 135 12.26 -7.49 19.42
CA ASP A 135 12.23 -8.84 18.85
C ASP A 135 11.42 -9.76 19.79
N VAL A 136 10.28 -10.21 19.32
CA VAL A 136 9.36 -11.09 20.05
C VAL A 136 9.22 -12.47 19.40
N THR A 137 10.17 -12.84 18.56
CA THR A 137 10.15 -14.10 17.79
C THR A 137 9.96 -15.32 18.66
N ALA A 138 10.74 -15.41 19.75
CA ALA A 138 10.63 -16.52 20.72
C ALA A 138 9.28 -16.53 21.44
N GLU A 139 8.75 -15.35 21.78
CA GLU A 139 7.46 -15.22 22.46
C GLU A 139 6.30 -15.65 21.57
N VAL A 140 6.33 -15.27 20.29
CA VAL A 140 5.36 -15.73 19.28
C VAL A 140 5.42 -17.25 19.11
N ALA A 141 6.61 -17.83 19.05
CA ALA A 141 6.78 -19.29 18.94
C ALA A 141 6.20 -20.03 20.16
N ASN A 142 6.48 -19.55 21.36
CA ASN A 142 5.96 -20.11 22.60
C ASN A 142 4.44 -20.00 22.68
N LEU A 143 3.88 -18.83 22.38
CA LEU A 143 2.42 -18.63 22.37
C LEU A 143 1.73 -19.55 21.35
N ARG A 144 2.31 -19.72 20.16
CA ARG A 144 1.80 -20.64 19.13
C ARG A 144 1.77 -22.08 19.65
N ALA A 145 2.87 -22.55 20.26
CA ALA A 145 2.96 -23.89 20.82
C ALA A 145 1.94 -24.12 21.95
N ASP A 146 1.74 -23.14 22.82
CA ASP A 146 0.76 -23.20 23.90
C ASP A 146 -0.69 -23.25 23.40
N LEU A 147 -1.02 -22.48 22.37
CA LEU A 147 -2.33 -22.52 21.73
C LEU A 147 -2.58 -23.88 21.07
N GLN A 148 -1.57 -24.46 20.41
CA GLN A 148 -1.64 -25.81 19.81
C GLN A 148 -1.88 -26.89 20.86
N LYS A 149 -1.13 -26.87 21.96
CA LYS A 149 -1.34 -27.82 23.09
C LYS A 149 -2.74 -27.74 23.66
N LYS A 150 -3.38 -26.58 23.63
CA LYS A 150 -4.75 -26.35 24.10
C LYS A 150 -5.82 -26.60 23.03
N ASN A 151 -5.46 -27.14 21.85
CA ASN A 151 -6.33 -27.27 20.67
C ASN A 151 -7.08 -25.99 20.31
N GLN A 152 -6.39 -24.84 20.42
CA GLN A 152 -6.95 -23.53 20.07
C GLN A 152 -6.38 -23.03 18.73
N PRO A 153 -7.14 -22.23 17.97
CA PRO A 153 -6.63 -21.61 16.75
C PRO A 153 -5.33 -20.83 17.02
N CYS A 154 -4.27 -21.11 16.25
CA CYS A 154 -2.94 -20.52 16.41
C CYS A 154 -2.49 -19.70 15.19
N GLY A 155 -3.44 -19.29 14.34
CA GLY A 155 -3.17 -18.43 13.18
C GLY A 155 -2.69 -17.04 13.60
N MET A 156 -1.89 -16.38 12.73
CA MET A 156 -1.22 -15.10 13.02
C MET A 156 -2.17 -14.02 13.52
N ARG A 157 -3.37 -13.90 12.94
CA ARG A 157 -4.37 -12.92 13.38
C ARG A 157 -4.72 -13.04 14.87
N ARG A 158 -4.81 -14.29 15.38
CA ARG A 158 -5.08 -14.53 16.82
C ARG A 158 -3.87 -14.21 17.67
N ILE A 159 -2.69 -14.61 17.21
CA ILE A 159 -1.42 -14.32 17.89
C ILE A 159 -1.21 -12.81 18.00
N SER A 160 -1.35 -12.07 16.89
CA SER A 160 -1.28 -10.60 16.89
C SER A 160 -2.24 -9.99 17.92
N ASN A 161 -3.50 -10.35 17.87
CA ASN A 161 -4.50 -9.82 18.80
C ASN A 161 -4.16 -10.06 20.29
N ILE A 162 -3.58 -11.21 20.62
CA ILE A 162 -3.18 -11.54 22.00
C ILE A 162 -1.95 -10.71 22.40
N MET A 163 -0.93 -10.69 21.55
CA MET A 163 0.33 -10.01 21.81
C MET A 163 0.15 -8.49 21.89
N GLU A 164 -0.51 -7.90 20.90
CA GLU A 164 -0.78 -6.47 20.84
C GLU A 164 -1.57 -5.99 22.05
N LYS A 165 -2.63 -6.74 22.44
CA LYS A 165 -3.40 -6.42 23.64
C LYS A 165 -2.57 -6.50 24.92
N LYS A 166 -1.67 -7.49 25.03
CA LYS A 166 -0.76 -7.64 26.15
C LYS A 166 0.18 -6.42 26.25
N TYR A 167 0.91 -6.11 25.17
CA TYR A 167 1.87 -5.02 25.15
C TYR A 167 1.21 -3.64 25.34
N LYS A 168 0.02 -3.43 24.79
CA LYS A 168 -0.76 -2.21 25.03
C LYS A 168 -1.11 -2.06 26.52
N ALA A 169 -1.53 -3.14 27.19
CA ALA A 169 -1.86 -3.10 28.60
C ALA A 169 -0.63 -2.85 29.49
N GLU A 170 0.52 -3.43 29.13
CA GLU A 170 1.77 -3.30 29.90
C GLU A 170 2.45 -1.94 29.70
N THR A 171 2.35 -1.34 28.52
CA THR A 171 3.12 -0.14 28.16
C THR A 171 2.28 1.13 28.05
N GLY A 172 0.97 1.02 27.95
CA GLY A 172 0.06 2.14 27.67
C GLY A 172 0.18 2.69 26.24
N LYS A 173 0.98 2.04 25.35
CA LYS A 173 1.22 2.46 23.98
C LYS A 173 0.44 1.59 23.00
N GLU A 174 0.13 2.13 21.82
CA GLU A 174 -0.37 1.29 20.74
C GLU A 174 0.73 0.33 20.28
N ALA A 175 0.35 -0.94 20.11
CA ALA A 175 1.29 -2.03 19.83
C ALA A 175 0.87 -2.77 18.57
N TYR A 176 1.82 -2.99 17.66
CA TYR A 176 1.60 -3.70 16.40
C TYR A 176 2.64 -4.79 16.20
N LEU A 177 2.18 -6.01 15.97
CA LEU A 177 3.04 -7.15 15.68
C LEU A 177 3.32 -7.25 14.19
N ASN A 178 4.59 -7.10 13.82
CA ASN A 178 5.06 -7.18 12.45
C ASN A 178 5.77 -8.52 12.20
N SER A 179 5.39 -9.21 11.14
CA SER A 179 6.07 -10.41 10.65
C SER A 179 7.04 -10.01 9.54
N MET A 180 8.30 -10.40 9.67
CA MET A 180 9.36 -10.15 8.70
C MET A 180 9.87 -11.45 8.11
N TRP A 181 10.36 -11.38 6.86
CA TRP A 181 10.95 -12.52 6.13
C TRP A 181 10.06 -13.78 6.18
N ALA A 182 8.79 -13.61 5.75
CA ALA A 182 7.77 -14.68 5.71
C ALA A 182 7.56 -15.40 7.06
N GLY A 183 7.80 -14.73 8.18
CA GLY A 183 7.60 -15.29 9.52
C GLY A 183 8.86 -15.85 10.19
N GLU A 184 10.02 -15.59 9.65
CA GLU A 184 11.30 -15.94 10.29
C GLU A 184 11.55 -15.09 11.54
N LYS A 185 11.10 -13.81 11.52
CA LYS A 185 11.20 -12.89 12.65
C LYS A 185 9.86 -12.19 12.93
N TYR A 186 9.66 -11.87 14.19
CA TYR A 186 8.51 -11.10 14.64
C TYR A 186 8.97 -9.95 15.52
N TYR A 187 8.53 -8.74 15.16
CA TYR A 187 8.83 -7.53 15.92
C TYR A 187 7.57 -6.88 16.45
N MET A 188 7.59 -6.50 17.73
CA MET A 188 6.54 -5.69 18.36
C MET A 188 6.96 -4.23 18.31
N ALA A 189 6.24 -3.43 17.55
CA ALA A 189 6.46 -1.99 17.46
C ALA A 189 5.47 -1.25 18.37
N LEU A 190 5.98 -0.33 19.20
CA LEU A 190 5.20 0.46 20.15
C LEU A 190 5.17 1.91 19.70
N TYR A 191 3.97 2.53 19.71
CA TYR A 191 3.75 3.87 19.21
C TYR A 191 3.00 4.76 20.20
N ASP A 192 3.36 6.06 20.21
CA ASP A 192 2.46 7.11 20.65
C ASP A 192 1.61 7.54 19.45
N VAL A 193 0.30 7.66 19.65
CA VAL A 193 -0.65 7.93 18.55
C VAL A 193 -1.41 9.19 18.85
N TYR A 194 -1.36 10.16 17.92
CA TYR A 194 -2.11 11.40 17.99
C TYR A 194 -3.23 11.40 16.96
N GLU A 195 -4.40 11.92 17.33
CA GLU A 195 -5.63 11.86 16.53
C GLU A 195 -6.13 13.26 16.12
N ASP A 196 -5.52 14.34 16.60
CA ASP A 196 -5.82 15.70 16.14
C ASP A 196 -4.74 16.14 15.15
N LEU A 197 -5.01 15.88 13.87
CA LEU A 197 -4.24 16.40 12.75
C LEU A 197 -5.07 17.42 12.00
N ARG A 198 -4.42 18.53 11.60
CA ARG A 198 -5.07 19.58 10.84
C ARG A 198 -4.28 19.88 9.58
N LEU A 199 -4.99 20.04 8.46
CA LEU A 199 -4.38 20.45 7.20
C LEU A 199 -3.93 21.90 7.32
N VAL A 200 -2.65 22.14 7.01
CA VAL A 200 -2.03 23.48 7.00
C VAL A 200 -1.85 23.97 5.57
N ALA A 201 -1.34 23.09 4.70
CA ALA A 201 -1.09 23.45 3.31
C ALA A 201 -1.17 22.24 2.40
N ALA A 202 -1.76 22.47 1.22
CA ALA A 202 -1.70 21.55 0.08
C ALA A 202 -1.73 22.40 -1.20
N PRO A 203 -0.71 22.33 -2.09
CA PRO A 203 -0.77 22.99 -3.38
C PRO A 203 -1.89 22.38 -4.24
N PRO A 204 -2.39 23.11 -5.26
CA PRO A 204 -3.34 22.54 -6.20
C PRO A 204 -2.76 21.35 -6.94
N VAL A 205 -3.60 20.40 -7.35
CA VAL A 205 -3.18 19.17 -8.07
C VAL A 205 -2.39 19.51 -9.33
N SER A 206 -2.74 20.59 -10.04
CA SER A 206 -2.01 21.06 -11.23
C SER A 206 -0.53 21.38 -10.97
N VAL A 207 -0.15 21.62 -9.72
CA VAL A 207 1.24 21.85 -9.28
C VAL A 207 1.79 20.62 -8.59
N ALA A 208 1.00 20.01 -7.70
CA ALA A 208 1.40 18.84 -6.92
C ALA A 208 1.65 17.61 -7.79
N ALA A 209 0.86 17.43 -8.84
CA ALA A 209 0.97 16.36 -9.83
C ALA A 209 1.23 16.94 -11.24
N PHE A 210 2.15 17.92 -11.34
CA PHE A 210 2.54 18.49 -12.61
C PHE A 210 3.03 17.41 -13.58
N GLY A 211 2.54 17.45 -14.84
CA GLY A 211 2.71 16.35 -15.79
C GLY A 211 1.59 15.29 -15.70
N GLY A 212 0.75 15.35 -14.67
CA GLY A 212 -0.40 14.47 -14.50
C GLY A 212 -0.02 13.00 -14.49
N ASP A 213 -0.86 12.18 -15.13
CA ASP A 213 -0.65 10.73 -15.24
C ASP A 213 0.50 10.38 -16.21
N THR A 214 0.84 11.28 -17.15
CA THR A 214 1.83 10.99 -18.21
C THR A 214 3.25 10.78 -17.68
N ASP A 215 3.65 11.53 -16.64
CA ASP A 215 4.99 11.47 -16.05
C ASP A 215 5.07 10.64 -14.77
N ASN A 216 3.95 10.07 -14.34
CA ASN A 216 3.92 9.30 -13.11
C ASN A 216 4.74 8.02 -13.27
N TRP A 217 5.62 7.72 -12.30
CA TRP A 217 6.58 6.59 -12.34
C TRP A 217 7.61 6.65 -13.48
N GLU A 218 7.72 7.78 -14.18
CA GLU A 218 8.70 8.00 -15.24
C GLU A 218 9.93 8.77 -14.72
N TRP A 219 11.04 8.66 -15.44
CA TRP A 219 12.26 9.41 -15.16
C TRP A 219 12.70 10.20 -16.41
N PRO A 220 13.02 11.49 -16.30
CA PRO A 220 12.91 12.38 -15.13
C PRO A 220 11.46 12.80 -14.85
N GLN A 221 11.15 13.08 -13.58
CA GLN A 221 9.83 13.53 -13.15
C GLN A 221 9.98 14.84 -12.36
N GLN A 222 9.05 15.78 -12.58
CA GLN A 222 8.95 17.02 -11.81
C GLN A 222 7.56 17.12 -11.18
N LYS A 223 7.50 17.15 -9.87
CA LYS A 223 6.28 17.36 -9.09
C LYS A 223 6.57 18.24 -7.88
N CYS A 224 5.62 19.07 -7.49
CA CYS A 224 5.62 19.78 -6.22
C CYS A 224 4.78 18.98 -5.20
N ASP A 225 5.13 17.70 -5.05
CA ASP A 225 4.35 16.68 -4.33
C ASP A 225 4.56 16.79 -2.82
N PHE A 226 4.06 17.87 -2.21
CA PHE A 226 4.07 18.03 -0.76
C PHE A 226 2.70 18.43 -0.21
N ALA A 227 2.45 18.09 1.04
CA ALA A 227 1.39 18.64 1.87
C ALA A 227 1.90 18.83 3.31
N MET A 228 1.29 19.73 4.04
CA MET A 228 1.63 20.00 5.42
C MET A 228 0.42 19.82 6.33
N TYR A 229 0.65 19.14 7.43
CA TYR A 229 -0.27 19.04 8.55
C TYR A 229 0.36 19.64 9.80
N ARG A 230 -0.46 19.92 10.79
CA ARG A 230 0.02 20.13 12.15
C ARG A 230 -0.59 19.09 13.08
N VAL A 231 0.27 18.52 13.91
CA VAL A 231 -0.13 17.60 14.97
C VAL A 231 -0.47 18.42 16.22
N TYR A 232 -1.58 18.11 16.83
CA TYR A 232 -2.04 18.73 18.05
C TYR A 232 -2.08 17.71 19.20
N MET A 233 -1.94 18.22 20.42
CA MET A 233 -2.04 17.45 21.66
C MET A 233 -2.92 18.16 22.66
N SER A 234 -3.39 17.46 23.69
CA SER A 234 -4.07 18.10 24.82
C SER A 234 -3.16 19.10 25.55
N PRO A 235 -3.72 20.08 26.27
CA PRO A 235 -2.94 21.07 27.02
C PRO A 235 -2.00 20.48 28.07
N ASP A 236 -2.28 19.26 28.56
CA ASP A 236 -1.43 18.50 29.48
C ASP A 236 -0.32 17.68 28.78
N GLY A 237 -0.16 17.85 27.46
CA GLY A 237 0.92 17.25 26.69
C GLY A 237 0.68 15.81 26.23
N LYS A 238 -0.55 15.30 26.31
CA LYS A 238 -0.89 13.92 25.95
C LYS A 238 -1.54 13.82 24.57
N PRO A 239 -1.43 12.65 23.90
CA PRO A 239 -2.26 12.34 22.75
C PRO A 239 -3.76 12.53 23.07
N ALA A 240 -4.48 13.17 22.15
CA ALA A 240 -5.91 13.44 22.30
C ALA A 240 -6.61 13.44 20.94
N SER A 241 -7.90 13.13 20.97
CA SER A 241 -8.80 13.38 19.83
C SER A 241 -9.02 14.88 19.64
N TYR A 242 -9.55 15.26 18.48
CA TYR A 242 -9.77 16.67 18.15
C TYR A 242 -10.52 17.43 19.24
N SER A 243 -9.94 18.56 19.65
CA SER A 243 -10.59 19.57 20.49
C SER A 243 -10.09 20.96 20.10
N LYS A 244 -10.98 21.97 20.24
CA LYS A 244 -10.59 23.38 20.03
C LYS A 244 -9.54 23.85 21.04
N ASP A 245 -9.47 23.22 22.21
CA ASP A 245 -8.54 23.55 23.28
C ASP A 245 -7.17 22.90 23.12
N ASN A 246 -7.03 21.98 22.16
CA ASN A 246 -5.74 21.35 21.90
C ASN A 246 -4.72 22.36 21.40
N VAL A 247 -3.46 22.12 21.77
CA VAL A 247 -2.30 22.95 21.43
C VAL A 247 -1.37 22.22 20.45
N PRO A 248 -0.58 22.94 19.66
CA PRO A 248 0.41 22.32 18.78
C PRO A 248 1.35 21.40 19.55
N LEU A 249 1.65 20.23 18.97
CA LEU A 249 2.59 19.26 19.51
C LEU A 249 3.97 19.90 19.71
N LYS A 250 4.58 19.69 20.89
CA LYS A 250 6.00 19.94 21.13
C LYS A 250 6.77 18.64 20.90
N PRO A 251 7.40 18.46 19.72
CA PRO A 251 8.05 17.21 19.39
C PRO A 251 9.36 17.04 20.17
N LEU A 252 9.80 15.79 20.35
CA LEU A 252 11.13 15.49 20.91
C LEU A 252 12.25 15.88 19.94
N ARG A 253 12.00 15.74 18.64
CA ARG A 253 12.92 16.05 17.56
C ARG A 253 12.17 16.63 16.38
N LYS A 254 12.82 17.54 15.66
CA LYS A 254 12.44 17.99 14.30
C LYS A 254 13.60 17.78 13.35
N LEU A 255 13.33 17.72 12.07
CA LEU A 255 14.33 17.81 11.02
C LEU A 255 14.48 19.27 10.59
N ASP A 256 15.70 19.69 10.38
CA ASP A 256 16.00 20.99 9.81
C ASP A 256 16.04 20.89 8.27
N ILE A 257 15.45 21.87 7.59
CA ILE A 257 15.48 21.96 6.14
C ILE A 257 16.77 22.65 5.74
N SER A 258 17.67 21.95 5.03
CA SER A 258 18.89 22.52 4.48
C SER A 258 18.65 23.00 3.04
N LEU A 259 19.15 24.19 2.73
CA LEU A 259 19.19 24.76 1.39
C LEU A 259 20.59 24.73 0.77
N ASP A 260 21.56 24.08 1.42
CA ASP A 260 22.95 24.03 0.96
C ASP A 260 23.13 23.14 -0.29
N GLY A 261 22.10 22.35 -0.61
CA GLY A 261 22.14 21.38 -1.69
C GLY A 261 23.01 20.17 -1.40
N TYR A 262 23.27 19.36 -2.40
CA TYR A 262 24.12 18.17 -2.33
C TYR A 262 24.91 18.01 -3.64
N LYS A 263 26.00 17.26 -3.58
CA LYS A 263 26.91 17.00 -4.70
C LYS A 263 26.98 15.49 -4.99
N PRO A 264 27.38 15.08 -6.20
CA PRO A 264 27.68 13.69 -6.48
C PRO A 264 28.67 13.11 -5.48
N GLY A 265 28.34 12.00 -4.84
CA GLY A 265 29.14 11.36 -3.80
C GLY A 265 28.78 11.75 -2.36
N ASP A 266 27.91 12.73 -2.16
CA ASP A 266 27.39 13.01 -0.81
C ASP A 266 26.49 11.87 -0.34
N TYR A 267 26.55 11.58 0.95
CA TYR A 267 25.70 10.56 1.56
C TYR A 267 24.28 11.07 1.72
N THR A 268 23.33 10.27 1.23
CA THR A 268 21.89 10.50 1.42
C THR A 268 21.21 9.23 1.89
N MET A 269 20.17 9.37 2.71
CA MET A 269 19.31 8.25 3.11
C MET A 269 17.87 8.69 3.25
N VAL A 270 16.95 7.73 3.12
CA VAL A 270 15.52 7.90 3.39
C VAL A 270 15.17 7.06 4.60
N ILE A 271 14.51 7.67 5.59
CA ILE A 271 13.95 6.96 6.75
C ILE A 271 12.43 7.08 6.66
N GLY A 272 11.72 5.97 6.85
CA GLY A 272 10.27 6.01 6.83
C GLY A 272 9.62 4.64 6.86
N TYR A 273 8.36 4.64 6.44
CA TYR A 273 7.47 3.48 6.42
C TYR A 273 7.17 3.12 4.96
N PRO A 274 8.06 2.39 4.29
CA PRO A 274 7.90 2.04 2.88
C PRO A 274 6.70 1.10 2.69
N GLY A 275 6.17 1.08 1.46
CA GLY A 275 5.14 0.15 1.07
C GLY A 275 5.66 -1.30 1.02
N ARG A 276 5.66 -1.89 -0.16
CA ARG A 276 6.11 -3.28 -0.36
C ARG A 276 7.21 -3.36 -1.42
N THR A 277 8.22 -4.19 -1.17
CA THR A 277 9.22 -4.58 -2.18
C THR A 277 9.37 -6.09 -2.19
N ASN A 278 9.73 -6.66 -3.35
CA ASN A 278 9.98 -8.09 -3.56
C ASN A 278 11.44 -8.32 -3.99
N ARG A 279 12.40 -7.85 -3.19
CA ARG A 279 13.84 -7.94 -3.51
C ARG A 279 14.32 -9.37 -3.72
N TYR A 280 13.79 -10.29 -2.93
CA TYR A 280 14.22 -11.68 -2.89
C TYR A 280 13.25 -12.62 -3.62
N ALA A 281 12.49 -12.10 -4.58
CA ALA A 281 11.65 -12.90 -5.44
C ALA A 281 12.50 -13.95 -6.20
N SER A 282 11.97 -15.15 -6.37
CA SER A 282 12.59 -16.18 -7.19
C SER A 282 12.42 -15.89 -8.69
N SER A 283 13.20 -16.57 -9.53
CA SER A 283 12.99 -16.51 -10.97
C SER A 283 11.62 -17.00 -11.39
N LEU A 284 11.03 -17.92 -10.63
CA LEU A 284 9.67 -18.45 -10.83
C LEU A 284 8.61 -17.40 -10.50
N GLU A 285 8.77 -16.67 -9.38
CA GLU A 285 7.89 -15.56 -9.03
C GLU A 285 7.97 -14.44 -10.08
N THR A 286 9.18 -14.08 -10.50
CA THR A 286 9.40 -13.08 -11.54
C THR A 286 8.74 -13.47 -12.85
N ASP A 287 8.90 -14.74 -13.27
CA ASP A 287 8.24 -15.29 -14.46
C ASP A 287 6.72 -15.24 -14.35
N TYR A 288 6.18 -15.61 -13.20
CA TYR A 288 4.73 -15.58 -12.96
C TYR A 288 4.18 -14.14 -12.98
N GLN A 289 4.90 -13.19 -12.38
CA GLN A 289 4.52 -11.78 -12.44
C GLN A 289 4.54 -11.25 -13.89
N GLU A 290 5.59 -11.52 -14.63
CA GLU A 290 5.75 -11.07 -16.02
C GLU A 290 4.69 -11.69 -16.96
N ARG A 291 4.38 -12.98 -16.78
CA ARG A 291 3.51 -13.77 -17.67
C ARG A 291 2.02 -13.69 -17.30
N VAL A 292 1.69 -13.56 -16.04
CA VAL A 292 0.32 -13.71 -15.53
C VAL A 292 -0.17 -12.47 -14.79
N THR A 293 0.47 -12.10 -13.68
CA THR A 293 -0.12 -11.10 -12.76
C THR A 293 -0.18 -9.71 -13.39
N LEU A 294 0.95 -9.24 -13.94
CA LEU A 294 1.04 -7.88 -14.51
C LEU A 294 0.19 -7.72 -15.76
N PRO A 295 0.19 -8.65 -16.75
CA PRO A 295 -0.68 -8.52 -17.91
C PRO A 295 -2.17 -8.47 -17.53
N ILE A 296 -2.63 -9.35 -16.64
CA ILE A 296 -4.03 -9.37 -16.18
C ILE A 296 -4.40 -8.04 -15.51
N ALA A 297 -3.56 -7.57 -14.59
CA ALA A 297 -3.82 -6.34 -13.86
C ALA A 297 -3.86 -5.11 -14.79
N ASN A 298 -2.88 -5.00 -15.69
CA ASN A 298 -2.76 -3.86 -16.59
C ASN A 298 -3.93 -3.79 -17.59
N GLU A 299 -4.30 -4.91 -18.18
CA GLU A 299 -5.42 -4.98 -19.11
C GLU A 299 -6.74 -4.61 -18.42
N LEU A 300 -7.04 -5.26 -17.30
CA LEU A 300 -8.31 -5.05 -16.60
C LEU A 300 -8.45 -3.60 -16.10
N ARG A 301 -7.40 -3.03 -15.52
CA ARG A 301 -7.44 -1.66 -15.01
C ARG A 301 -7.56 -0.61 -16.09
N ARG A 302 -6.86 -0.78 -17.22
CA ARG A 302 -6.97 0.13 -18.36
C ARG A 302 -8.43 0.22 -18.82
N ASN A 303 -9.08 -0.90 -19.05
CA ASN A 303 -10.48 -0.93 -19.47
C ASN A 303 -11.45 -0.38 -18.40
N GLN A 304 -11.20 -0.66 -17.12
CA GLN A 304 -11.99 -0.08 -16.02
C GLN A 304 -11.86 1.44 -15.96
N MET A 305 -10.64 1.96 -16.14
CA MET A 305 -10.39 3.40 -16.19
C MET A 305 -11.05 4.04 -17.41
N GLU A 306 -11.06 3.40 -18.57
CA GLU A 306 -11.79 3.88 -19.76
C GLU A 306 -13.29 3.98 -19.50
N ILE A 307 -13.88 2.98 -18.83
CA ILE A 307 -15.29 3.01 -18.42
C ILE A 307 -15.57 4.18 -17.48
N MET A 308 -14.72 4.37 -16.45
CA MET A 308 -14.87 5.49 -15.51
C MET A 308 -14.71 6.83 -16.23
N ARG A 309 -13.66 6.99 -17.05
CA ARG A 309 -13.35 8.24 -17.77
C ARG A 309 -14.51 8.69 -18.64
N ARG A 310 -15.11 7.78 -19.39
CA ARG A 310 -16.28 8.09 -20.23
C ARG A 310 -17.42 8.77 -19.46
N TRP A 311 -17.70 8.30 -18.24
CA TRP A 311 -18.74 8.87 -17.40
C TRP A 311 -18.29 10.14 -16.68
N MET A 312 -17.02 10.21 -16.25
CA MET A 312 -16.42 11.39 -15.62
C MET A 312 -16.38 12.58 -16.59
N ASP A 313 -16.04 12.35 -17.86
CA ASP A 313 -16.02 13.40 -18.88
C ASP A 313 -17.43 13.90 -19.25
N ALA A 314 -18.44 13.06 -19.09
CA ALA A 314 -19.83 13.40 -19.38
C ALA A 314 -20.56 14.11 -18.24
N ASP A 315 -20.11 13.96 -16.99
CA ASP A 315 -20.83 14.44 -15.81
C ASP A 315 -19.86 14.86 -14.68
N PRO A 316 -19.73 16.18 -14.38
CA PRO A 316 -18.86 16.68 -13.34
C PRO A 316 -19.14 16.10 -11.94
N ALA A 317 -20.39 15.71 -11.66
CA ALA A 317 -20.73 15.08 -10.38
C ALA A 317 -20.17 13.66 -10.29
N VAL A 318 -20.09 12.94 -11.41
CA VAL A 318 -19.41 11.66 -11.51
C VAL A 318 -17.91 11.85 -11.40
N TRP A 319 -17.35 12.87 -12.06
CA TRP A 319 -15.93 13.20 -11.95
C TRP A 319 -15.52 13.35 -10.48
N LEU A 320 -16.26 14.16 -9.72
CA LEU A 320 -15.98 14.37 -8.29
C LEU A 320 -16.03 13.06 -7.48
N LYS A 321 -16.99 12.18 -7.77
CA LYS A 321 -17.13 10.90 -7.04
C LYS A 321 -16.02 9.88 -7.34
N TYR A 322 -15.50 9.86 -8.56
CA TYR A 322 -14.59 8.80 -9.01
C TYR A 322 -13.13 9.23 -9.09
N SER A 323 -12.80 10.52 -8.97
CA SER A 323 -11.43 11.04 -9.08
C SER A 323 -10.44 10.33 -8.17
N ASP A 324 -10.77 10.10 -6.89
CA ASP A 324 -9.90 9.39 -5.94
C ASP A 324 -9.69 7.91 -6.34
N THR A 325 -10.77 7.23 -6.74
CA THR A 325 -10.67 5.82 -7.19
C THR A 325 -9.89 5.73 -8.51
N PHE A 326 -10.15 6.63 -9.45
CA PHE A 326 -9.45 6.72 -10.73
C PHE A 326 -7.96 6.98 -10.52
N PHE A 327 -7.61 7.99 -9.71
CA PHE A 327 -6.22 8.29 -9.35
C PHE A 327 -5.50 7.08 -8.74
N GLY A 328 -6.15 6.37 -7.81
CA GLY A 328 -5.56 5.18 -7.21
C GLY A 328 -5.34 4.03 -8.20
N LEU A 329 -6.23 3.85 -9.19
CA LEU A 329 -6.09 2.84 -10.24
C LEU A 329 -4.99 3.23 -11.24
N SER A 330 -4.94 4.51 -11.66
CA SER A 330 -3.93 5.06 -12.55
C SER A 330 -2.54 4.89 -11.94
N ASN A 331 -2.34 5.40 -10.74
CA ASN A 331 -1.05 5.35 -10.05
C ASN A 331 -0.47 3.93 -9.95
N ILE A 332 -1.30 2.94 -9.59
CA ILE A 332 -0.84 1.54 -9.50
C ILE A 332 -0.72 0.92 -10.89
N GLY A 333 -1.60 1.26 -11.83
CA GLY A 333 -1.57 0.77 -13.21
C GLY A 333 -0.27 1.16 -13.92
N GLU A 334 0.09 2.43 -13.88
CA GLU A 334 1.32 2.96 -14.45
C GLU A 334 2.58 2.35 -13.83
N MET A 335 2.61 2.24 -12.48
CA MET A 335 3.69 1.52 -11.79
C MET A 335 3.86 0.10 -12.33
N GLN A 336 2.77 -0.65 -12.50
CA GLN A 336 2.83 -2.04 -12.95
C GLN A 336 3.14 -2.18 -14.45
N GLU A 337 2.71 -1.24 -15.28
CA GLU A 337 3.13 -1.17 -16.68
C GLU A 337 4.64 -0.91 -16.79
N GLY A 338 5.16 0.03 -15.99
CA GLY A 338 6.59 0.30 -15.88
C GLY A 338 7.36 -0.91 -15.33
N GLU A 339 6.85 -1.58 -14.30
CA GLU A 339 7.44 -2.80 -13.75
C GLU A 339 7.54 -3.89 -14.82
N ALA A 340 6.46 -4.18 -15.55
CA ALA A 340 6.46 -5.18 -16.61
C ALA A 340 7.49 -4.86 -17.72
N ALA A 341 7.59 -3.59 -18.11
CA ALA A 341 8.58 -3.13 -19.08
C ALA A 341 10.02 -3.29 -18.56
N CYS A 342 10.26 -2.94 -17.29
CA CYS A 342 11.57 -3.05 -16.65
C CYS A 342 12.01 -4.50 -16.44
N LEU A 343 11.14 -5.38 -15.96
CA LEU A 343 11.43 -6.81 -15.79
C LEU A 343 11.95 -7.42 -17.09
N LYS A 344 11.26 -7.12 -18.21
CA LYS A 344 11.64 -7.57 -19.54
C LYS A 344 12.92 -6.90 -20.03
N ARG A 345 13.00 -5.55 -19.94
CA ARG A 345 14.13 -4.75 -20.44
C ARG A 345 15.46 -5.14 -19.78
N PHE A 346 15.45 -5.35 -18.47
CA PHE A 346 16.64 -5.67 -17.69
C PHE A 346 16.88 -7.18 -17.56
N GLY A 347 16.02 -8.02 -18.11
CA GLY A 347 16.16 -9.48 -18.06
C GLY A 347 16.20 -10.03 -16.62
N VAL A 348 15.40 -9.45 -15.71
CA VAL A 348 15.45 -9.74 -14.27
C VAL A 348 15.31 -11.24 -13.98
N LYS A 349 14.44 -11.94 -14.71
CA LYS A 349 14.31 -13.41 -14.61
C LYS A 349 15.64 -14.16 -14.84
N ALA A 350 16.45 -13.71 -15.80
CA ALA A 350 17.75 -14.34 -16.06
C ALA A 350 18.76 -14.06 -14.95
N ILE A 351 18.74 -12.84 -14.39
CA ILE A 351 19.57 -12.47 -13.23
C ILE A 351 19.21 -13.37 -12.05
N LYS A 352 17.91 -13.49 -11.73
CA LYS A 352 17.44 -14.36 -10.63
C LYS A 352 17.83 -15.82 -10.83
N LYS A 353 17.73 -16.35 -12.05
CA LYS A 353 18.22 -17.71 -12.36
C LYS A 353 19.72 -17.89 -12.10
N SER A 354 20.53 -16.86 -12.35
CA SER A 354 21.96 -16.91 -12.03
C SER A 354 22.19 -16.93 -10.51
N GLU A 355 21.49 -16.06 -9.75
CA GLU A 355 21.56 -16.04 -8.29
C GLU A 355 21.12 -17.38 -7.67
N GLU A 356 20.07 -18.00 -8.21
CA GLU A 356 19.57 -19.30 -7.77
C GLU A 356 20.58 -20.43 -8.05
N LYS A 357 21.31 -20.35 -9.18
CA LYS A 357 22.39 -21.30 -9.49
C LYS A 357 23.54 -21.19 -8.47
N ASP A 358 23.91 -19.98 -8.10
CA ASP A 358 24.95 -19.75 -7.09
C ASP A 358 24.49 -20.21 -5.70
N LEU A 359 23.22 -19.97 -5.36
CA LEU A 359 22.58 -20.48 -4.14
C LEU A 359 22.58 -22.02 -4.12
N GLN A 360 22.21 -22.66 -5.22
CA GLN A 360 22.21 -24.13 -5.31
C GLN A 360 23.62 -24.71 -5.14
N ALA A 361 24.63 -24.11 -5.78
CA ALA A 361 26.03 -24.52 -5.61
C ALA A 361 26.48 -24.35 -4.13
N TRP A 362 26.09 -23.27 -3.47
CA TRP A 362 26.37 -23.06 -2.05
C TRP A 362 25.65 -24.09 -1.16
N ILE A 363 24.42 -24.46 -1.47
CA ILE A 363 23.67 -25.51 -0.76
C ILE A 363 24.40 -26.87 -0.90
N GLU A 364 24.79 -27.23 -2.10
CA GLU A 364 25.41 -28.53 -2.37
C GLU A 364 26.82 -28.69 -1.83
N ALA A 365 27.55 -27.60 -1.61
CA ALA A 365 28.88 -27.60 -1.05
C ALA A 365 28.95 -28.05 0.43
N ASP A 366 27.83 -28.17 1.14
CA ASP A 366 27.78 -28.60 2.52
C ASP A 366 26.69 -29.65 2.78
N PRO A 367 27.00 -30.80 3.36
CA PRO A 367 26.04 -31.89 3.59
C PRO A 367 24.84 -31.48 4.46
N ALA A 368 25.04 -30.62 5.47
CA ALA A 368 23.96 -30.18 6.34
C ALA A 368 23.02 -29.21 5.59
N ARG A 369 23.57 -28.31 4.79
CA ARG A 369 22.79 -27.42 3.91
C ARG A 369 22.02 -28.22 2.87
N LYS A 370 22.67 -29.19 2.22
CA LYS A 370 22.04 -30.08 1.25
C LYS A 370 20.90 -30.89 1.86
N ALA A 371 21.08 -31.44 3.07
CA ALA A 371 20.04 -32.17 3.76
C ALA A 371 18.82 -31.28 4.10
N ARG A 372 19.04 -29.98 4.38
CA ARG A 372 17.98 -29.04 4.76
C ARG A 372 17.29 -28.37 3.56
N TRP A 373 18.02 -28.03 2.50
CA TRP A 373 17.53 -27.17 1.42
C TRP A 373 17.77 -27.75 0.02
N GLY A 374 18.25 -28.99 -0.10
CA GLY A 374 18.62 -29.58 -1.40
C GLY A 374 17.45 -29.69 -2.39
N SER A 375 16.19 -29.78 -1.91
CA SER A 375 14.99 -29.83 -2.74
C SER A 375 14.34 -28.45 -2.99
N LEU A 376 14.92 -27.36 -2.44
CA LEU A 376 14.27 -26.04 -2.43
C LEU A 376 13.74 -25.61 -3.80
N MET A 377 14.59 -25.67 -4.84
CA MET A 377 14.20 -25.20 -6.17
C MET A 377 13.17 -26.12 -6.84
N SER A 378 13.26 -27.43 -6.64
CA SER A 378 12.27 -28.38 -7.15
C SER A 378 10.92 -28.26 -6.45
N ASP A 379 10.94 -28.01 -5.15
CA ASP A 379 9.71 -27.81 -4.36
C ASP A 379 9.01 -26.50 -4.73
N LEU A 380 9.79 -25.43 -4.97
CA LEU A 380 9.26 -24.18 -5.49
C LEU A 380 8.63 -24.36 -6.87
N GLN A 381 9.33 -25.02 -7.81
CA GLN A 381 8.80 -25.28 -9.14
C GLN A 381 7.47 -26.04 -9.06
N LYS A 382 7.44 -27.13 -8.29
CA LYS A 382 6.23 -27.91 -8.09
C LYS A 382 5.08 -27.08 -7.53
N MET A 383 5.35 -26.24 -6.53
CA MET A 383 4.35 -25.34 -5.94
C MET A 383 3.76 -24.39 -7.00
N TYR A 384 4.60 -23.76 -7.83
CA TYR A 384 4.12 -22.86 -8.87
C TYR A 384 3.28 -23.61 -9.92
N ASP A 385 3.72 -24.80 -10.36
CA ASP A 385 3.00 -25.62 -11.34
C ASP A 385 1.62 -26.05 -10.81
N GLU A 386 1.52 -26.43 -9.54
CA GLU A 386 0.28 -26.87 -8.90
C GLU A 386 -0.69 -25.72 -8.58
N THR A 387 -0.19 -24.51 -8.36
CA THR A 387 -1.01 -23.38 -7.91
C THR A 387 -1.31 -22.35 -9.00
N GLU A 388 -0.69 -22.42 -10.16
CA GLU A 388 -0.81 -21.39 -11.22
C GLU A 388 -2.26 -21.09 -11.60
N SER A 389 -3.09 -22.10 -11.79
CA SER A 389 -4.50 -21.93 -12.16
C SER A 389 -5.28 -21.20 -11.06
N VAL A 390 -5.07 -21.59 -9.81
CA VAL A 390 -5.74 -20.98 -8.65
C VAL A 390 -5.29 -19.52 -8.47
N GLU A 391 -4.00 -19.25 -8.56
CA GLU A 391 -3.46 -17.89 -8.40
C GLU A 391 -3.87 -16.98 -9.56
N ARG A 392 -3.96 -17.51 -10.80
CA ARG A 392 -4.53 -16.80 -11.94
C ARG A 392 -5.99 -16.41 -11.69
N ASN A 393 -6.81 -17.32 -11.19
CA ASN A 393 -8.20 -17.05 -10.85
C ASN A 393 -8.31 -15.99 -9.75
N LYS A 394 -7.46 -16.06 -8.72
CA LYS A 394 -7.39 -15.03 -7.68
C LYS A 394 -7.02 -13.67 -8.24
N ALA A 395 -6.10 -13.60 -9.20
CA ALA A 395 -5.71 -12.36 -9.87
C ALA A 395 -6.91 -11.73 -10.60
N TYR A 396 -7.62 -12.49 -11.43
CA TYR A 396 -8.84 -12.01 -12.09
C TYR A 396 -9.87 -11.56 -11.08
N PHE A 397 -10.19 -12.38 -10.08
CA PHE A 397 -11.20 -12.07 -9.07
C PHE A 397 -10.88 -10.77 -8.32
N ARG A 398 -9.63 -10.60 -7.92
CA ARG A 398 -9.17 -9.39 -7.23
C ARG A 398 -9.26 -8.15 -8.11
N GLU A 399 -8.78 -8.24 -9.34
CA GLU A 399 -8.72 -7.08 -10.24
C GLU A 399 -10.11 -6.70 -10.77
N THR A 400 -11.01 -7.67 -11.04
CA THR A 400 -12.37 -7.37 -11.50
C THR A 400 -13.24 -6.80 -10.38
N PHE A 401 -13.35 -7.49 -9.23
CA PHE A 401 -14.40 -7.17 -8.26
C PHE A 401 -13.93 -6.32 -7.08
N PHE A 402 -12.63 -6.30 -6.73
CA PHE A 402 -12.17 -5.51 -5.59
C PHE A 402 -11.41 -4.25 -5.97
N ARG A 403 -10.61 -4.31 -7.03
CA ARG A 403 -9.87 -3.13 -7.49
C ARG A 403 -10.75 -2.23 -8.36
N GLY A 404 -11.49 -2.83 -9.29
CA GLY A 404 -12.24 -2.14 -10.32
C GLY A 404 -13.63 -1.64 -9.92
N THR A 405 -14.21 -2.08 -8.78
CA THR A 405 -15.57 -1.66 -8.37
C THR A 405 -15.64 -1.20 -6.93
N ILE A 406 -16.35 -0.10 -6.67
CA ILE A 406 -16.60 0.36 -5.30
C ILE A 406 -17.64 -0.54 -4.61
N ILE A 407 -18.63 -1.04 -5.38
CA ILE A 407 -19.66 -1.94 -4.85
C ILE A 407 -19.09 -3.26 -4.34
N GLY A 408 -18.10 -3.85 -5.04
CA GLY A 408 -17.42 -5.05 -4.57
C GLY A 408 -16.73 -4.84 -3.22
N ARG A 409 -15.98 -3.74 -3.09
CA ARG A 409 -15.37 -3.35 -1.81
C ARG A 409 -16.40 -3.11 -0.71
N THR A 410 -17.55 -2.52 -1.05
CA THR A 410 -18.66 -2.26 -0.11
C THR A 410 -19.22 -3.58 0.44
N ILE A 411 -19.53 -4.55 -0.41
CA ILE A 411 -19.99 -5.88 0.00
C ILE A 411 -18.98 -6.56 0.94
N MET A 412 -17.68 -6.48 0.64
CA MET A 412 -16.65 -7.07 1.50
C MET A 412 -16.54 -6.39 2.86
N ARG A 413 -16.65 -5.06 2.92
CA ARG A 413 -16.70 -4.32 4.19
C ARG A 413 -17.94 -4.72 5.01
N MET A 414 -19.10 -4.85 4.38
CA MET A 414 -20.31 -5.34 5.04
C MET A 414 -20.11 -6.75 5.60
N ASN A 415 -19.50 -7.65 4.83
CA ASN A 415 -19.18 -9.02 5.29
C ASN A 415 -18.24 -9.01 6.50
N SER A 416 -17.25 -8.11 6.53
CA SER A 416 -16.32 -7.98 7.66
C SER A 416 -16.98 -7.58 8.98
N ALA A 417 -18.15 -6.97 8.92
CA ALA A 417 -18.94 -6.55 10.09
C ALA A 417 -19.60 -7.75 10.83
N ARG A 418 -19.47 -8.98 10.30
CA ARG A 418 -19.92 -10.24 10.94
C ARG A 418 -21.36 -10.18 11.47
N GLY A 419 -22.28 -9.73 10.65
CA GLY A 419 -23.70 -9.64 10.97
C GLY A 419 -24.11 -8.52 11.94
N LYS A 420 -23.21 -7.61 12.28
CA LYS A 420 -23.55 -6.45 13.11
C LYS A 420 -24.24 -5.38 12.25
N PHE A 421 -25.53 -5.14 12.50
CA PHE A 421 -26.35 -4.25 11.67
C PHE A 421 -25.77 -2.84 11.51
N LYS A 422 -25.44 -2.14 12.61
CA LYS A 422 -24.96 -0.76 12.56
C LYS A 422 -23.71 -0.56 11.67
N PRO A 423 -22.63 -1.36 11.81
CA PRO A 423 -21.48 -1.30 10.91
C PRO A 423 -21.84 -1.65 9.46
N MET A 424 -22.65 -2.68 9.22
CA MET A 424 -23.09 -3.07 7.89
C MET A 424 -23.83 -1.91 7.20
N LYS A 425 -24.81 -1.31 7.90
CA LYS A 425 -25.58 -0.16 7.39
C LYS A 425 -24.67 1.03 7.11
N LYS A 426 -23.72 1.34 8.01
CA LYS A 426 -22.72 2.41 7.80
C LYS A 426 -21.93 2.18 6.52
N TYR A 427 -21.38 0.96 6.32
CA TYR A 427 -20.60 0.64 5.12
C TYR A 427 -21.43 0.69 3.84
N LEU A 428 -22.68 0.19 3.87
CA LEU A 428 -23.58 0.20 2.74
C LEU A 428 -23.93 1.63 2.33
N MET A 429 -24.37 2.46 3.27
CA MET A 429 -24.77 3.83 2.99
C MET A 429 -23.61 4.67 2.48
N ARG A 430 -22.43 4.49 3.06
CA ARG A 430 -21.20 5.12 2.56
C ARG A 430 -20.89 4.69 1.15
N GLY A 431 -20.84 3.38 0.87
CA GLY A 431 -20.53 2.87 -0.47
C GLY A 431 -21.49 3.39 -1.55
N VAL A 432 -22.78 3.42 -1.26
CA VAL A 432 -23.77 3.95 -2.21
C VAL A 432 -23.68 5.48 -2.39
N SER A 433 -23.28 6.23 -1.36
CA SER A 433 -23.07 7.69 -1.50
C SER A 433 -21.83 8.03 -2.35
N GLU A 434 -20.82 7.17 -2.35
CA GLU A 434 -19.58 7.33 -3.11
C GLU A 434 -19.68 6.82 -4.55
N THR A 435 -20.83 6.23 -4.97
CA THR A 435 -21.01 5.62 -6.30
C THR A 435 -22.02 6.34 -7.18
N ASP A 436 -21.89 6.10 -8.49
CA ASP A 436 -22.93 6.37 -9.48
C ASP A 436 -23.41 5.03 -10.06
N PRO A 437 -24.72 4.75 -10.03
CA PRO A 437 -25.26 3.47 -10.50
C PRO A 437 -24.94 3.13 -11.97
N ARG A 438 -24.79 4.13 -12.83
CA ARG A 438 -24.46 3.95 -14.25
C ARG A 438 -23.04 3.40 -14.39
N VAL A 439 -22.11 4.03 -13.69
CA VAL A 439 -20.69 3.64 -13.69
C VAL A 439 -20.51 2.24 -13.11
N GLU A 440 -21.07 1.99 -11.92
CA GLU A 440 -20.88 0.70 -11.23
C GLU A 440 -21.54 -0.46 -11.99
N ARG A 441 -22.66 -0.20 -12.68
CA ARG A 441 -23.30 -1.22 -13.52
C ARG A 441 -22.43 -1.59 -14.73
N ASP A 442 -21.84 -0.60 -15.42
CA ASP A 442 -20.97 -0.84 -16.55
C ASP A 442 -19.67 -1.55 -16.12
N LEU A 443 -19.09 -1.14 -14.98
CA LEU A 443 -17.93 -1.80 -14.38
C LEU A 443 -18.25 -3.24 -13.96
N LEU A 444 -19.45 -3.49 -13.43
CA LEU A 444 -19.87 -4.85 -13.05
C LEU A 444 -20.06 -5.72 -14.31
N GLU A 445 -20.66 -5.20 -15.38
CA GLU A 445 -20.82 -5.94 -16.64
C GLU A 445 -19.46 -6.33 -17.23
N TYR A 446 -18.53 -5.38 -17.27
CA TYR A 446 -17.16 -5.66 -17.69
C TYR A 446 -16.50 -6.71 -16.78
N SER A 447 -16.61 -6.55 -15.46
CA SER A 447 -16.02 -7.48 -14.47
C SER A 447 -16.57 -8.89 -14.59
N VAL A 448 -17.89 -9.03 -14.74
CA VAL A 448 -18.56 -10.33 -14.95
C VAL A 448 -18.08 -10.96 -16.26
N SER A 449 -18.05 -10.21 -17.36
CA SER A 449 -17.60 -10.73 -18.65
C SER A 449 -16.16 -11.24 -18.58
N GLN A 450 -15.25 -10.45 -18.01
CA GLN A 450 -13.83 -10.83 -17.91
C GLN A 450 -13.60 -12.01 -16.97
N TYR A 451 -14.29 -12.02 -15.83
CA TYR A 451 -14.16 -13.11 -14.87
C TYR A 451 -14.65 -14.43 -15.49
N PHE A 452 -15.87 -14.50 -15.98
CA PHE A 452 -16.45 -15.74 -16.51
C PHE A 452 -15.81 -16.23 -17.81
N THR A 453 -15.16 -15.34 -18.57
CA THR A 453 -14.45 -15.73 -19.81
C THR A 453 -13.07 -16.34 -19.51
N ASN A 454 -12.37 -15.83 -18.48
CA ASN A 454 -10.93 -16.12 -18.33
C ASN A 454 -10.60 -17.08 -17.17
N ILE A 455 -11.60 -17.48 -16.39
CA ILE A 455 -11.43 -18.35 -15.23
C ILE A 455 -11.56 -19.82 -15.60
N ASP A 456 -10.78 -20.66 -14.95
CA ASP A 456 -10.98 -22.10 -14.99
C ASP A 456 -12.31 -22.46 -14.31
N THR A 457 -13.27 -22.93 -15.11
CA THR A 457 -14.63 -23.24 -14.67
C THR A 457 -14.70 -24.35 -13.63
N SER A 458 -13.66 -25.20 -13.55
CA SER A 458 -13.56 -26.23 -12.50
C SER A 458 -13.46 -25.62 -11.10
N LEU A 459 -12.98 -24.38 -11.00
CA LEU A 459 -12.83 -23.62 -9.76
C LEU A 459 -14.08 -22.77 -9.41
N PHE A 460 -15.11 -22.79 -10.23
CA PHE A 460 -16.35 -22.08 -9.92
C PHE A 460 -17.00 -22.62 -8.64
N GLY A 461 -17.43 -21.71 -7.77
CA GLY A 461 -18.34 -22.01 -6.68
C GLY A 461 -19.75 -22.40 -7.15
N PRO A 462 -20.61 -22.94 -6.27
CA PRO A 462 -21.97 -23.35 -6.62
C PRO A 462 -22.79 -22.26 -7.31
N TYR A 463 -22.76 -21.04 -6.79
CA TYR A 463 -23.53 -19.92 -7.36
C TYR A 463 -22.95 -19.44 -8.71
N GLN A 464 -21.64 -19.46 -8.86
CA GLN A 464 -20.99 -19.15 -10.16
C GLN A 464 -21.38 -20.18 -11.22
N ARG A 465 -21.44 -21.48 -10.87
CA ARG A 465 -21.94 -22.53 -11.77
C ARG A 465 -23.42 -22.34 -12.14
N GLU A 466 -24.25 -21.95 -11.17
CA GLU A 466 -25.67 -21.62 -11.42
C GLU A 466 -25.79 -20.48 -12.42
N LEU A 467 -25.05 -19.39 -12.23
CA LEU A 467 -25.06 -18.23 -13.15
C LEU A 467 -24.57 -18.63 -14.55
N SER A 468 -23.48 -19.37 -14.64
CA SER A 468 -22.94 -19.86 -15.91
C SER A 468 -23.93 -20.77 -16.65
N ALA A 469 -24.58 -21.68 -15.94
CA ALA A 469 -25.59 -22.56 -16.53
C ALA A 469 -26.84 -21.80 -17.00
N LYS A 470 -27.24 -20.75 -16.29
CA LYS A 470 -28.45 -19.97 -16.58
C LYS A 470 -28.26 -18.98 -17.73
N PHE A 471 -27.12 -18.34 -17.83
CA PHE A 471 -26.87 -17.22 -18.74
C PHE A 471 -25.85 -17.52 -19.83
N GLY A 472 -25.01 -18.57 -19.66
CA GLY A 472 -23.92 -18.87 -20.59
C GLY A 472 -22.99 -17.67 -20.76
N THR A 473 -22.88 -17.18 -22.00
CA THR A 473 -22.06 -16.01 -22.36
C THR A 473 -22.88 -14.71 -22.48
N ASP A 474 -24.16 -14.71 -22.12
CA ASP A 474 -24.96 -13.48 -22.04
C ASP A 474 -24.63 -12.73 -20.73
N PHE A 475 -23.46 -12.10 -20.74
CA PHE A 475 -22.96 -11.38 -19.56
C PHE A 475 -23.81 -10.16 -19.21
N LYS A 476 -24.46 -9.56 -20.19
CA LYS A 476 -25.39 -8.45 -19.96
C LYS A 476 -26.61 -8.92 -19.16
N ALA A 477 -27.26 -10.00 -19.55
CA ALA A 477 -28.39 -10.56 -18.81
C ALA A 477 -27.98 -11.08 -17.43
N MET A 478 -26.78 -11.68 -17.31
CA MET A 478 -26.21 -12.11 -16.03
C MET A 478 -26.00 -10.90 -15.10
N THR A 479 -25.45 -9.80 -15.62
CA THR A 479 -25.22 -8.57 -14.86
C THR A 479 -26.53 -7.93 -14.44
N ASP A 480 -27.51 -7.82 -15.34
CA ASP A 480 -28.83 -7.29 -15.02
C ASP A 480 -29.53 -8.10 -13.93
N TYR A 481 -29.38 -9.43 -13.96
CA TYR A 481 -29.87 -10.29 -12.89
C TYR A 481 -29.19 -10.04 -11.56
N ILE A 482 -27.84 -9.94 -11.52
CA ILE A 482 -27.09 -9.65 -10.30
C ILE A 482 -27.46 -8.26 -9.78
N TRP A 483 -27.48 -7.25 -10.65
CA TRP A 483 -27.79 -5.86 -10.34
C TRP A 483 -29.17 -5.68 -9.72
N ALA A 484 -30.16 -6.35 -10.29
CA ALA A 484 -31.53 -6.31 -9.77
C ALA A 484 -31.65 -6.89 -8.36
N GLY A 485 -30.76 -7.81 -7.96
CA GLY A 485 -30.79 -8.51 -6.68
C GLY A 485 -29.73 -8.08 -5.66
N THR A 486 -29.07 -6.94 -5.86
CA THR A 486 -28.10 -6.43 -4.87
C THR A 486 -28.56 -5.11 -4.24
N MET A 487 -28.27 -4.96 -2.95
CA MET A 487 -28.64 -3.76 -2.19
C MET A 487 -27.73 -2.55 -2.47
N VAL A 488 -26.59 -2.75 -3.09
CA VAL A 488 -25.67 -1.66 -3.48
C VAL A 488 -26.05 -1.00 -4.80
N ALA A 489 -27.08 -1.49 -5.50
CA ALA A 489 -27.48 -0.99 -6.81
C ALA A 489 -28.14 0.39 -6.78
N SER A 490 -28.73 0.80 -5.67
CA SER A 490 -29.32 2.13 -5.51
C SER A 490 -29.42 2.56 -4.06
N ARG A 491 -29.55 3.88 -3.86
CA ARG A 491 -29.76 4.45 -2.53
C ARG A 491 -31.03 3.94 -1.87
N GLU A 492 -32.12 3.83 -2.64
CA GLU A 492 -33.41 3.32 -2.15
C GLU A 492 -33.28 1.90 -1.59
N LYS A 493 -32.63 0.98 -2.35
CA LYS A 493 -32.38 -0.39 -1.87
C LYS A 493 -31.47 -0.41 -0.63
N ALA A 494 -30.47 0.45 -0.58
CA ALA A 494 -29.60 0.57 0.59
C ALA A 494 -30.35 1.09 1.80
N GLU A 495 -31.25 2.06 1.66
CA GLU A 495 -32.10 2.59 2.73
C GLU A 495 -33.10 1.54 3.24
N ALA A 496 -33.61 0.67 2.38
CA ALA A 496 -34.49 -0.44 2.73
C ALA A 496 -33.79 -1.55 3.55
N PHE A 497 -32.48 -1.62 3.56
CA PHE A 497 -31.73 -2.60 4.39
C PHE A 497 -31.94 -2.30 5.88
N ASN A 498 -32.63 -3.17 6.59
CA ASN A 498 -33.00 -3.05 7.99
C ASN A 498 -32.72 -4.29 8.84
N ASP A 499 -32.35 -5.44 8.21
CA ASP A 499 -32.01 -6.70 8.88
C ASP A 499 -30.74 -7.30 8.23
N PRO A 500 -29.70 -7.66 9.03
CA PRO A 500 -28.53 -8.37 8.53
C PRO A 500 -28.84 -9.65 7.75
N ALA A 501 -29.95 -10.32 8.02
CA ALA A 501 -30.37 -11.53 7.30
C ALA A 501 -30.60 -11.27 5.81
N GLN A 502 -31.07 -10.08 5.42
CA GLN A 502 -31.27 -9.67 4.02
C GLN A 502 -29.96 -9.75 3.20
N PHE A 503 -28.81 -9.58 3.86
CA PHE A 503 -27.51 -9.70 3.21
C PHE A 503 -27.22 -11.11 2.70
N ASN A 504 -27.87 -12.14 3.24
CA ASN A 504 -27.66 -13.51 2.78
C ASN A 504 -28.26 -13.77 1.38
N ASP A 505 -29.24 -12.98 0.99
CA ASP A 505 -29.92 -13.11 -0.30
C ASP A 505 -29.36 -12.16 -1.36
N ASP A 506 -28.43 -11.27 -1.00
CA ASP A 506 -27.79 -10.35 -1.92
C ASP A 506 -26.99 -11.11 -3.00
N ARG A 507 -27.34 -10.88 -4.27
CA ARG A 507 -26.76 -11.62 -5.39
C ARG A 507 -25.30 -11.31 -5.66
N LEU A 508 -24.89 -10.05 -5.43
CA LEU A 508 -23.48 -9.68 -5.56
C LEU A 508 -22.66 -10.31 -4.42
N LYS A 509 -23.18 -10.32 -3.20
CA LYS A 509 -22.54 -11.06 -2.10
C LYS A 509 -22.37 -12.54 -2.44
N LYS A 510 -23.42 -13.18 -2.96
CA LYS A 510 -23.34 -14.60 -3.35
C LYS A 510 -22.24 -14.82 -4.39
N LEU A 511 -22.18 -13.97 -5.41
CA LEU A 511 -21.09 -14.03 -6.42
C LEU A 511 -19.69 -13.90 -5.79
N LEU A 512 -19.50 -12.96 -4.85
CA LEU A 512 -18.20 -12.61 -4.29
C LEU A 512 -17.73 -13.54 -3.18
N LEU A 513 -18.64 -14.21 -2.47
CA LEU A 513 -18.29 -15.04 -1.29
C LEU A 513 -18.45 -16.55 -1.53
N ASP A 514 -18.97 -16.94 -2.69
CA ASP A 514 -19.13 -18.34 -3.09
C ASP A 514 -17.90 -18.86 -3.85
N VAL A 515 -16.73 -18.34 -3.53
CA VAL A 515 -15.48 -18.70 -4.20
C VAL A 515 -14.81 -19.83 -3.45
N SER A 516 -14.57 -20.92 -4.16
CA SER A 516 -13.81 -22.07 -3.64
C SER A 516 -12.29 -21.84 -3.72
N ILE A 517 -11.82 -20.62 -3.42
CA ILE A 517 -10.41 -20.25 -3.57
C ILE A 517 -9.71 -20.20 -2.22
#